data_5c564a96a05bbe5732c6136a802f9630
#
_entry.id   5c564a96a05bbe5732c6136a802f9630
#
_cell.length_a   1.000
_cell.length_b   1.000
_cell.length_c   1.000
_cell.angle_alpha   90.00
_cell.angle_beta   90.00
_cell.angle_gamma   90.00
#
_symmetry.space_group_name_H-M   'P 1'
#
loop_
_entity.id
_entity.type
_entity.pdbx_description
1 polymer ?
#
loop_
_entity_poly.entity_id
_entity_poly.type
_entity_poly.pdbx_seq_one_letter_code
_entity_poly.pdbx_strand_id
1 'polypeptide(L)'
;MSIGKNIRKLREANNLTQEKLAEKIDVTFQAVSSWERDEYLPETANLIKLAEAFNVSVSAILEEKGIFKTKETIYDWEHMKTFVKTTARNYGLTDTLRAVNFAVEAHKNQTRKESNVPYIYHPLNMACHALSMEIREDEVLAAIMLHDVVEDCEITLDELPVGEEARELVRLMTKDKSNGGHDPETLDKYYGELAKNPKGALIKCLDRCNNITTMSWGLSRKSIFRMISETEKYYPELLQVVKDTPEYNNAAWLLKYQIESMLDIYKRLM
;
A
#
# COMPACT_ATOMS: atom_id res chain seq x y z
N MET A 1 18.18 14.84 -6.62
CA MET A 1 19.55 15.33 -6.27
C MET A 1 20.48 14.56 -7.20
N SER A 2 21.54 15.15 -7.74
CA SER A 2 22.43 14.43 -8.66
C SER A 2 23.33 13.45 -7.92
N ILE A 3 23.87 12.47 -8.62
CA ILE A 3 24.81 11.46 -8.08
C ILE A 3 25.99 12.15 -7.38
N GLY A 4 26.55 13.18 -7.99
CA GLY A 4 27.67 13.94 -7.42
C GLY A 4 27.31 14.64 -6.11
N LYS A 5 26.12 15.23 -6.02
CA LYS A 5 25.62 15.81 -4.76
C LYS A 5 25.42 14.75 -3.65
N ASN A 6 25.00 13.53 -4.02
CA ASN A 6 24.87 12.44 -3.06
C ASN A 6 26.24 11.97 -2.56
N ILE A 7 27.21 11.80 -3.47
CA ILE A 7 28.60 11.46 -3.10
C ILE A 7 29.15 12.50 -2.11
N ARG A 8 29.04 13.78 -2.45
CA ARG A 8 29.46 14.87 -1.57
C ARG A 8 28.80 14.83 -0.22
N LYS A 9 27.48 14.67 -0.15
CA LYS A 9 26.73 14.60 1.11
C LYS A 9 27.17 13.41 1.97
N LEU A 10 27.36 12.24 1.37
CA LEU A 10 27.81 11.04 2.07
C LEU A 10 29.26 11.21 2.58
N ARG A 11 30.13 11.82 1.77
CA ARG A 11 31.50 12.14 2.18
C ARG A 11 31.54 13.08 3.39
N GLU A 12 30.79 14.18 3.33
CA GLU A 12 30.70 15.17 4.41
C GLU A 12 30.10 14.55 5.69
N ALA A 13 29.07 13.70 5.57
CA ALA A 13 28.48 12.96 6.69
C ALA A 13 29.48 11.99 7.36
N ASN A 14 30.45 11.48 6.61
CA ASN A 14 31.53 10.64 7.12
C ASN A 14 32.79 11.45 7.56
N ASN A 15 32.72 12.78 7.60
CA ASN A 15 33.81 13.67 7.96
C ASN A 15 35.09 13.45 7.10
N LEU A 16 34.93 13.13 5.83
CA LEU A 16 36.04 12.91 4.90
C LEU A 16 36.28 14.15 4.02
N THR A 17 37.55 14.48 3.76
CA THR A 17 37.90 15.40 2.66
C THR A 17 37.84 14.65 1.33
N GLN A 18 37.86 15.37 0.19
CA GLN A 18 37.90 14.72 -1.13
C GLN A 18 39.18 13.88 -1.30
N GLU A 19 40.33 14.36 -0.79
CA GLU A 19 41.60 13.65 -0.80
C GLU A 19 41.51 12.34 0.02
N LYS A 20 40.97 12.39 1.24
CA LYS A 20 40.82 11.21 2.10
C LYS A 20 39.84 10.18 1.51
N LEU A 21 38.78 10.65 0.84
CA LEU A 21 37.90 9.74 0.12
C LEU A 21 38.63 9.08 -1.06
N ALA A 22 39.35 9.88 -1.85
CA ALA A 22 40.12 9.40 -3.00
C ALA A 22 41.14 8.32 -2.59
N GLU A 23 41.91 8.56 -1.51
CA GLU A 23 42.84 7.61 -0.94
C GLU A 23 42.13 6.32 -0.46
N LYS A 24 40.98 6.48 0.23
CA LYS A 24 40.22 5.34 0.78
C LYS A 24 39.70 4.38 -0.29
N ILE A 25 39.34 4.88 -1.48
CA ILE A 25 38.79 4.06 -2.57
C ILE A 25 39.79 3.84 -3.73
N ASP A 26 41.03 4.24 -3.55
CA ASP A 26 42.13 4.07 -4.51
C ASP A 26 41.79 4.71 -5.88
N VAL A 27 41.56 6.02 -5.87
CA VAL A 27 41.33 6.85 -7.06
C VAL A 27 42.04 8.21 -6.90
N THR A 28 42.04 9.01 -7.94
CA THR A 28 42.62 10.36 -7.86
C THR A 28 41.66 11.36 -7.20
N PHE A 29 42.20 12.38 -6.54
CA PHE A 29 41.41 13.51 -6.06
C PHE A 29 40.54 14.14 -7.16
N GLN A 30 41.13 14.29 -8.38
CA GLN A 30 40.42 14.84 -9.53
C GLN A 30 39.18 14.02 -9.90
N ALA A 31 39.26 12.71 -9.78
CA ALA A 31 38.09 11.83 -10.02
C ALA A 31 36.95 12.12 -9.03
N VAL A 32 37.24 12.15 -7.74
CA VAL A 32 36.23 12.49 -6.72
C VAL A 32 35.66 13.88 -6.94
N SER A 33 36.54 14.87 -7.22
CA SER A 33 36.13 16.25 -7.47
C SER A 33 35.23 16.38 -8.71
N SER A 34 35.54 15.68 -9.81
CA SER A 34 34.70 15.69 -11.03
C SER A 34 33.35 14.98 -10.82
N TRP A 35 33.32 13.91 -10.06
CA TRP A 35 32.07 13.24 -9.70
C TRP A 35 31.16 14.15 -8.85
N GLU A 36 31.70 14.83 -7.84
CA GLU A 36 30.93 15.73 -6.97
C GLU A 36 30.39 16.97 -7.71
N ARG A 37 30.99 17.35 -8.83
CA ARG A 37 30.52 18.41 -9.73
C ARG A 37 29.61 17.92 -10.84
N ASP A 38 29.34 16.61 -10.91
CA ASP A 38 28.54 15.97 -11.96
C ASP A 38 29.14 16.14 -13.38
N GLU A 39 30.46 16.36 -13.49
CA GLU A 39 31.17 16.46 -14.78
C GLU A 39 31.34 15.08 -15.44
N TYR A 40 31.56 14.05 -14.60
CA TYR A 40 31.64 12.65 -15.00
C TYR A 40 30.95 11.80 -13.96
N LEU A 41 30.44 10.62 -14.38
CA LEU A 41 29.87 9.64 -13.47
C LEU A 41 30.94 8.63 -13.05
N PRO A 42 30.93 8.14 -11.78
CA PRO A 42 31.74 7.01 -11.38
C PRO A 42 31.39 5.76 -12.19
N GLU A 43 32.39 5.01 -12.63
CA GLU A 43 32.19 3.67 -13.20
C GLU A 43 31.63 2.71 -12.12
N THR A 44 30.99 1.61 -12.57
CA THR A 44 30.35 0.64 -11.67
C THR A 44 31.29 0.13 -10.56
N ALA A 45 32.56 -0.13 -10.88
CA ALA A 45 33.54 -0.55 -9.90
C ALA A 45 33.78 0.51 -8.79
N ASN A 46 33.80 1.79 -9.17
CA ASN A 46 33.98 2.89 -8.24
C ASN A 46 32.70 3.15 -7.41
N LEU A 47 31.53 2.92 -7.97
CA LEU A 47 30.25 2.96 -7.20
C LEU A 47 30.23 1.92 -6.10
N ILE A 48 30.73 0.71 -6.34
CA ILE A 48 30.84 -0.35 -5.32
C ILE A 48 31.83 0.10 -4.22
N LYS A 49 33.01 0.59 -4.58
CA LYS A 49 34.01 1.09 -3.61
C LYS A 49 33.45 2.26 -2.78
N LEU A 50 32.71 3.18 -3.37
CA LEU A 50 32.04 4.28 -2.69
C LEU A 50 30.98 3.77 -1.70
N ALA A 51 30.18 2.78 -2.11
CA ALA A 51 29.16 2.16 -1.26
C ALA A 51 29.78 1.51 -0.02
N GLU A 52 30.87 0.76 -0.20
CA GLU A 52 31.65 0.16 0.88
C GLU A 52 32.28 1.23 1.77
N ALA A 53 32.91 2.27 1.18
CA ALA A 53 33.54 3.33 1.93
C ALA A 53 32.60 4.12 2.83
N PHE A 54 31.35 4.29 2.40
CA PHE A 54 30.30 4.99 3.14
C PHE A 54 29.39 4.07 3.98
N ASN A 55 29.58 2.75 3.86
CA ASN A 55 28.70 1.74 4.47
C ASN A 55 27.21 1.92 4.10
N VAL A 56 26.94 2.10 2.82
CA VAL A 56 25.59 2.25 2.25
C VAL A 56 25.43 1.33 1.04
N SER A 57 24.20 1.15 0.56
CA SER A 57 23.99 0.44 -0.72
C SER A 57 24.40 1.31 -1.91
N VAL A 58 24.76 0.69 -3.04
CA VAL A 58 24.99 1.40 -4.31
C VAL A 58 23.77 2.22 -4.73
N SER A 59 22.55 1.70 -4.47
CA SER A 59 21.32 2.43 -4.74
C SER A 59 21.22 3.74 -3.96
N ALA A 60 21.73 3.82 -2.73
CA ALA A 60 21.73 5.04 -1.94
C ALA A 60 22.64 6.15 -2.56
N ILE A 61 23.67 5.77 -3.30
CA ILE A 61 24.53 6.70 -4.04
C ILE A 61 23.84 7.14 -5.34
N LEU A 62 23.20 6.21 -6.02
CA LEU A 62 22.54 6.43 -7.32
C LEU A 62 21.17 7.11 -7.20
N GLU A 63 20.61 7.22 -6.00
CA GLU A 63 19.32 7.86 -5.78
C GLU A 63 19.34 9.32 -6.27
N GLU A 64 19.15 9.49 -7.58
CA GLU A 64 18.51 10.70 -8.05
C GLU A 64 17.10 10.75 -7.47
N LYS A 65 16.76 11.88 -6.84
CA LYS A 65 15.33 12.22 -6.67
C LYS A 65 14.75 12.46 -8.08
N GLY A 66 14.48 11.40 -8.79
CA GLY A 66 13.91 11.54 -10.12
C GLY A 66 13.62 10.20 -10.77
N ILE A 67 12.37 9.96 -11.02
CA ILE A 67 11.62 8.95 -11.76
C ILE A 67 11.02 7.86 -10.87
N PHE A 68 11.73 7.29 -9.90
CA PHE A 68 11.05 6.59 -8.82
C PHE A 68 11.01 7.52 -7.60
N LYS A 69 9.93 8.25 -7.48
CA LYS A 69 9.60 8.97 -6.25
C LYS A 69 9.81 7.97 -5.10
N THR A 70 10.53 8.40 -4.06
CA THR A 70 10.71 7.63 -2.82
C THR A 70 9.38 7.00 -2.40
N LYS A 71 9.38 5.93 -1.60
CA LYS A 71 8.15 5.34 -1.00
C LYS A 71 7.14 6.41 -0.57
N GLU A 72 7.61 7.54 -0.04
CA GLU A 72 6.80 8.69 0.39
C GLU A 72 5.99 9.38 -0.72
N THR A 73 6.42 9.30 -1.97
CA THR A 73 5.73 9.97 -3.09
C THR A 73 4.83 9.05 -3.91
N ILE A 74 5.07 7.72 -3.89
CA ILE A 74 4.13 6.74 -4.44
C ILE A 74 2.89 6.66 -3.55
N TYR A 75 3.05 6.90 -2.24
CA TYR A 75 2.01 6.80 -1.22
C TYR A 75 1.58 8.17 -0.71
N ASP A 76 1.34 9.11 -1.64
CA ASP A 76 0.81 10.45 -1.35
C ASP A 76 -0.67 10.34 -0.94
N TRP A 77 -0.88 9.95 0.31
CA TRP A 77 -2.21 9.81 0.88
C TRP A 77 -2.97 11.15 0.97
N GLU A 78 -2.27 12.29 1.07
CA GLU A 78 -2.89 13.62 1.06
C GLU A 78 -3.54 13.91 -0.30
N HIS A 79 -2.87 13.54 -1.38
CA HIS A 79 -3.42 13.66 -2.72
C HIS A 79 -4.62 12.73 -2.92
N MET A 80 -4.51 11.47 -2.48
CA MET A 80 -5.61 10.50 -2.53
C MET A 80 -6.82 10.99 -1.72
N LYS A 81 -6.60 11.49 -0.49
CA LYS A 81 -7.64 12.08 0.34
C LYS A 81 -8.36 13.24 -0.38
N THR A 82 -7.58 14.12 -1.01
CA THR A 82 -8.11 15.25 -1.76
C THR A 82 -8.95 14.76 -2.94
N PHE A 83 -8.47 13.79 -3.69
CA PHE A 83 -9.19 13.19 -4.81
C PHE A 83 -10.52 12.57 -4.37
N VAL A 84 -10.51 11.70 -3.36
CA VAL A 84 -11.72 11.05 -2.84
C VAL A 84 -12.73 12.09 -2.33
N LYS A 85 -12.28 13.09 -1.53
CA LYS A 85 -13.17 14.13 -1.01
C LYS A 85 -13.74 15.04 -2.10
N THR A 86 -12.96 15.37 -3.12
CA THR A 86 -13.44 16.19 -4.24
C THR A 86 -14.47 15.42 -5.05
N THR A 87 -14.21 14.16 -5.35
CA THR A 87 -15.16 13.29 -6.05
C THR A 87 -16.44 13.11 -5.23
N ALA A 88 -16.32 12.84 -3.93
CA ALA A 88 -17.49 12.69 -3.05
C ALA A 88 -18.36 13.95 -3.00
N ARG A 89 -17.75 15.16 -2.97
CA ARG A 89 -18.51 16.41 -3.05
C ARG A 89 -19.24 16.57 -4.37
N ASN A 90 -18.57 16.27 -5.48
CA ASN A 90 -19.14 16.41 -6.83
C ASN A 90 -20.34 15.50 -7.06
N TYR A 91 -20.36 14.32 -6.41
CA TYR A 91 -21.44 13.34 -6.52
C TYR A 91 -22.41 13.35 -5.33
N GLY A 92 -22.24 14.23 -4.34
CA GLY A 92 -23.11 14.33 -3.17
C GLY A 92 -22.99 13.15 -2.19
N LEU A 93 -21.83 12.45 -2.15
CA LEU A 93 -21.59 11.26 -1.32
C LEU A 93 -21.28 11.69 0.11
N THR A 94 -22.32 11.87 0.91
CA THR A 94 -22.23 12.48 2.25
C THR A 94 -21.63 11.56 3.30
N ASP A 95 -21.92 10.27 3.23
CA ASP A 95 -21.35 9.25 4.13
C ASP A 95 -19.86 9.06 3.83
N THR A 96 -19.47 9.00 2.57
CA THR A 96 -18.06 8.98 2.16
C THR A 96 -17.28 10.17 2.72
N LEU A 97 -17.83 11.40 2.65
CA LEU A 97 -17.16 12.58 3.19
C LEU A 97 -16.94 12.49 4.70
N ARG A 98 -17.94 12.00 5.45
CA ARG A 98 -17.85 11.77 6.90
C ARG A 98 -16.84 10.67 7.20
N ALA A 99 -16.92 9.55 6.48
CA ALA A 99 -16.05 8.39 6.62
C ALA A 99 -14.58 8.73 6.40
N VAL A 100 -14.24 9.51 5.35
CA VAL A 100 -12.85 9.94 5.09
C VAL A 100 -12.29 10.74 6.25
N ASN A 101 -13.03 11.70 6.79
CA ASN A 101 -12.57 12.54 7.90
C ASN A 101 -12.37 11.67 9.16
N PHE A 102 -13.32 10.79 9.44
CA PHE A 102 -13.29 9.92 10.60
C PHE A 102 -12.12 8.91 10.53
N ALA A 103 -11.93 8.23 9.40
CA ALA A 103 -10.86 7.27 9.21
C ALA A 103 -9.46 7.93 9.31
N VAL A 104 -9.30 9.14 8.78
CA VAL A 104 -8.04 9.90 8.92
C VAL A 104 -7.70 10.15 10.38
N GLU A 105 -8.69 10.53 11.19
CA GLU A 105 -8.46 10.76 12.63
C GLU A 105 -8.25 9.45 13.40
N ALA A 106 -9.04 8.41 13.12
CA ALA A 106 -8.92 7.11 13.77
C ALA A 106 -7.53 6.47 13.54
N HIS A 107 -6.99 6.54 12.33
CA HIS A 107 -5.71 5.93 11.97
C HIS A 107 -4.49 6.89 12.05
N LYS A 108 -4.63 8.09 12.61
CA LYS A 108 -3.57 9.14 12.56
C LYS A 108 -2.22 8.73 13.12
N ASN A 109 -2.19 7.82 14.09
CA ASN A 109 -0.96 7.35 14.74
C ASN A 109 -0.56 5.93 14.30
N GLN A 110 -1.24 5.38 13.31
CA GLN A 110 -0.98 4.02 12.83
C GLN A 110 -0.17 4.05 11.52
N THR A 111 0.72 3.07 11.38
CA THR A 111 1.50 2.84 10.16
C THR A 111 1.29 1.41 9.67
N ARG A 112 1.48 1.17 8.39
CA ARG A 112 1.53 -0.18 7.82
C ARG A 112 2.73 -0.94 8.39
N LYS A 113 2.56 -2.24 8.68
CA LYS A 113 3.60 -3.10 9.28
C LYS A 113 4.93 -2.94 8.56
N GLU A 114 6.00 -2.75 9.36
CA GLU A 114 7.39 -2.63 8.92
C GLU A 114 7.63 -1.56 7.83
N SER A 115 6.76 -0.55 7.76
CA SER A 115 6.91 0.60 6.88
C SER A 115 6.56 1.89 7.63
N ASN A 116 7.08 3.02 7.17
CA ASN A 116 6.71 4.34 7.67
C ASN A 116 5.48 4.93 6.94
N VAL A 117 4.77 4.11 6.17
CA VAL A 117 3.60 4.53 5.42
C VAL A 117 2.41 4.64 6.36
N PRO A 118 1.74 5.81 6.49
CA PRO A 118 0.54 5.96 7.31
C PRO A 118 -0.53 4.95 6.93
N TYR A 119 -1.21 4.37 7.94
CA TYR A 119 -2.21 3.32 7.70
C TYR A 119 -3.35 3.78 6.78
N ILE A 120 -3.75 5.04 6.91
CA ILE A 120 -4.82 5.65 6.10
C ILE A 120 -4.59 5.54 4.58
N TYR A 121 -3.35 5.33 4.13
CA TYR A 121 -3.03 5.03 2.74
C TYR A 121 -3.84 3.84 2.20
N HIS A 122 -4.04 2.79 3.03
CA HIS A 122 -4.74 1.57 2.63
C HIS A 122 -6.18 1.82 2.21
N PRO A 123 -7.09 2.32 3.07
CA PRO A 123 -8.47 2.58 2.67
C PRO A 123 -8.59 3.67 1.60
N LEU A 124 -7.71 4.68 1.60
CA LEU A 124 -7.71 5.69 0.54
C LEU A 124 -7.33 5.10 -0.82
N ASN A 125 -6.34 4.20 -0.88
CA ASN A 125 -5.98 3.52 -2.13
C ASN A 125 -7.13 2.66 -2.64
N MET A 126 -7.81 1.91 -1.75
CA MET A 126 -8.99 1.14 -2.12
C MET A 126 -10.12 2.03 -2.66
N ALA A 127 -10.39 3.17 -2.03
CA ALA A 127 -11.39 4.13 -2.48
C ALA A 127 -11.03 4.73 -3.86
N CYS A 128 -9.75 5.06 -4.08
CA CYS A 128 -9.26 5.49 -5.40
C CYS A 128 -9.45 4.41 -6.47
N HIS A 129 -9.17 3.13 -6.15
CA HIS A 129 -9.42 2.00 -7.05
C HIS A 129 -10.91 1.87 -7.38
N ALA A 130 -11.79 1.89 -6.37
CA ALA A 130 -13.24 1.82 -6.56
C ALA A 130 -13.74 2.95 -7.49
N LEU A 131 -13.33 4.19 -7.21
CA LEU A 131 -13.69 5.35 -8.02
C LEU A 131 -13.17 5.25 -9.46
N SER A 132 -11.98 4.68 -9.67
CA SER A 132 -11.39 4.45 -11.00
C SER A 132 -12.15 3.39 -11.80
N MET A 133 -12.86 2.50 -11.13
CA MET A 133 -13.78 1.51 -11.72
C MET A 133 -15.23 2.01 -11.79
N GLU A 134 -15.43 3.32 -11.60
CA GLU A 134 -16.73 4.01 -11.64
C GLU A 134 -17.72 3.60 -10.54
N ILE A 135 -17.25 2.96 -9.47
CA ILE A 135 -18.05 2.62 -8.30
C ILE A 135 -18.24 3.91 -7.48
N ARG A 136 -19.49 4.36 -7.35
CA ARG A 136 -19.85 5.65 -6.74
C ARG A 136 -20.99 5.54 -5.71
N GLU A 137 -21.27 4.34 -5.23
CA GLU A 137 -22.23 4.14 -4.13
C GLU A 137 -21.64 4.69 -2.83
N ASP A 138 -22.40 5.59 -2.19
CA ASP A 138 -21.95 6.31 -1.00
C ASP A 138 -21.65 5.35 0.17
N GLU A 139 -22.51 4.37 0.38
CA GLU A 139 -22.36 3.34 1.41
C GLU A 139 -21.14 2.42 1.15
N VAL A 140 -20.84 2.09 -0.11
CA VAL A 140 -19.69 1.27 -0.48
C VAL A 140 -18.39 2.00 -0.22
N LEU A 141 -18.28 3.24 -0.67
CA LEU A 141 -17.09 4.07 -0.47
C LEU A 141 -16.88 4.43 1.00
N ALA A 142 -17.97 4.70 1.74
CA ALA A 142 -17.92 4.93 3.18
C ALA A 142 -17.43 3.68 3.92
N ALA A 143 -17.95 2.49 3.58
CA ALA A 143 -17.52 1.22 4.15
C ALA A 143 -16.06 0.90 3.81
N ILE A 144 -15.59 1.18 2.59
CA ILE A 144 -14.17 1.07 2.21
C ILE A 144 -13.30 1.92 3.14
N MET A 145 -13.71 3.15 3.44
CA MET A 145 -12.92 4.02 4.32
C MET A 145 -12.87 3.53 5.77
N LEU A 146 -13.91 2.83 6.24
CA LEU A 146 -14.10 2.46 7.64
C LEU A 146 -13.88 0.97 7.96
N HIS A 147 -13.61 0.11 6.96
CA HIS A 147 -13.65 -1.34 7.12
C HIS A 147 -12.71 -1.90 8.19
N ASP A 148 -11.59 -1.25 8.45
CA ASP A 148 -10.61 -1.65 9.47
C ASP A 148 -10.73 -0.85 10.77
N VAL A 149 -11.56 0.20 10.82
CA VAL A 149 -11.66 1.09 12.00
C VAL A 149 -12.16 0.33 13.23
N VAL A 150 -13.17 -0.54 13.06
CA VAL A 150 -13.73 -1.34 14.17
C VAL A 150 -12.76 -2.44 14.62
N GLU A 151 -11.95 -2.99 13.69
CA GLU A 151 -10.98 -4.04 14.03
C GLU A 151 -9.70 -3.51 14.68
N ASP A 152 -9.23 -2.34 14.27
CA ASP A 152 -7.89 -1.83 14.55
C ASP A 152 -7.88 -0.58 15.44
N CYS A 153 -9.03 0.04 15.68
CA CYS A 153 -9.20 1.17 16.59
C CYS A 153 -10.26 0.81 17.64
N GLU A 154 -10.14 1.23 18.87
CA GLU A 154 -11.12 0.95 19.94
C GLU A 154 -12.44 1.72 19.70
N ILE A 155 -13.11 1.43 18.56
CA ILE A 155 -14.32 2.12 18.06
C ILE A 155 -15.35 1.05 17.73
N THR A 156 -16.60 1.27 18.15
CA THR A 156 -17.74 0.39 17.88
C THR A 156 -18.48 0.78 16.61
N LEU A 157 -19.29 -0.13 16.07
CA LEU A 157 -20.12 0.13 14.87
C LEU A 157 -21.07 1.33 15.08
N ASP A 158 -21.63 1.49 16.28
CA ASP A 158 -22.60 2.56 16.60
C ASP A 158 -21.95 3.96 16.59
N GLU A 159 -20.64 4.04 16.80
CA GLU A 159 -19.89 5.30 16.79
C GLU A 159 -19.52 5.77 15.36
N LEU A 160 -19.73 4.92 14.35
CA LEU A 160 -19.43 5.28 12.98
C LEU A 160 -20.38 6.36 12.45
N PRO A 161 -19.87 7.46 11.88
CA PRO A 161 -20.69 8.64 11.49
C PRO A 161 -21.35 8.45 10.12
N VAL A 162 -21.90 7.29 9.83
CA VAL A 162 -22.46 6.90 8.52
C VAL A 162 -23.82 6.23 8.67
N GLY A 163 -24.55 6.09 7.56
CA GLY A 163 -25.85 5.43 7.53
C GLY A 163 -25.77 3.93 7.81
N GLU A 164 -26.95 3.34 8.02
CA GLU A 164 -27.09 1.92 8.42
C GLU A 164 -26.51 0.96 7.38
N GLU A 165 -26.69 1.23 6.09
CA GLU A 165 -26.18 0.38 5.01
C GLU A 165 -24.65 0.33 5.01
N ALA A 166 -23.98 1.47 5.21
CA ALA A 166 -22.53 1.52 5.33
C ALA A 166 -22.03 0.81 6.59
N ARG A 167 -22.72 0.94 7.73
CA ARG A 167 -22.39 0.22 8.98
C ARG A 167 -22.51 -1.28 8.81
N GLU A 168 -23.57 -1.74 8.13
CA GLU A 168 -23.75 -3.18 7.87
C GLU A 168 -22.62 -3.71 6.97
N LEU A 169 -22.17 -2.97 5.97
CA LEU A 169 -21.01 -3.35 5.16
C LEU A 169 -19.72 -3.41 5.99
N VAL A 170 -19.50 -2.44 6.90
CA VAL A 170 -18.37 -2.50 7.85
C VAL A 170 -18.47 -3.72 8.76
N ARG A 171 -19.68 -4.01 9.29
CA ARG A 171 -19.92 -5.23 10.10
C ARG A 171 -19.55 -6.50 9.34
N LEU A 172 -19.94 -6.61 8.07
CA LEU A 172 -19.58 -7.74 7.21
C LEU A 172 -18.07 -7.85 6.97
N MET A 173 -17.35 -6.72 6.92
CA MET A 173 -15.90 -6.72 6.77
C MET A 173 -15.16 -7.08 8.06
N THR A 174 -15.76 -6.85 9.23
CA THR A 174 -15.17 -7.10 10.54
C THR A 174 -15.15 -8.59 10.86
N LYS A 175 -13.98 -9.19 11.02
CA LYS A 175 -13.80 -10.61 11.36
C LYS A 175 -13.98 -10.86 12.86
N ASP A 176 -14.68 -11.92 13.23
CA ASP A 176 -14.64 -12.42 14.61
C ASP A 176 -13.24 -12.97 14.93
N LYS A 177 -12.56 -12.31 15.86
CA LYS A 177 -11.22 -12.69 16.32
C LYS A 177 -11.22 -13.49 17.64
N SER A 178 -12.38 -13.85 18.18
CA SER A 178 -12.52 -14.55 19.47
C SER A 178 -11.71 -15.85 19.55
N ASN A 179 -11.58 -16.57 18.43
CA ASN A 179 -10.77 -17.78 18.29
C ASN A 179 -9.50 -17.57 17.46
N GLY A 180 -8.95 -16.35 17.43
CA GLY A 180 -7.77 -16.01 16.63
C GLY A 180 -8.08 -15.69 15.17
N GLY A 181 -9.33 -15.82 14.69
CA GLY A 181 -9.81 -15.34 13.39
C GLY A 181 -9.23 -16.06 12.15
N HIS A 182 -8.56 -17.20 12.33
CA HIS A 182 -7.89 -17.92 11.24
C HIS A 182 -8.24 -19.41 11.21
N ASP A 183 -9.11 -19.89 12.10
CA ASP A 183 -9.57 -21.26 12.05
C ASP A 183 -10.52 -21.48 10.85
N PRO A 184 -10.53 -22.69 10.26
CA PRO A 184 -11.28 -22.94 9.03
C PRO A 184 -12.79 -22.69 9.15
N GLU A 185 -13.40 -22.98 10.30
CA GLU A 185 -14.85 -22.83 10.51
C GLU A 185 -15.23 -21.35 10.53
N THR A 186 -14.48 -20.52 11.26
CA THR A 186 -14.67 -19.06 11.30
C THR A 186 -14.48 -18.45 9.91
N LEU A 187 -13.46 -18.90 9.15
CA LEU A 187 -13.22 -18.40 7.79
C LEU A 187 -14.32 -18.82 6.83
N ASP A 188 -14.76 -20.08 6.85
CA ASP A 188 -15.83 -20.59 5.98
C ASP A 188 -17.15 -19.82 6.23
N LYS A 189 -17.50 -19.55 7.50
CA LYS A 189 -18.66 -18.74 7.86
C LYS A 189 -18.52 -17.30 7.37
N TYR A 190 -17.37 -16.66 7.65
CA TYR A 190 -17.10 -15.26 7.29
C TYR A 190 -17.19 -15.04 5.76
N TYR A 191 -16.48 -15.86 4.97
CA TYR A 191 -16.52 -15.75 3.51
C TYR A 191 -17.87 -16.15 2.92
N GLY A 192 -18.56 -17.12 3.54
CA GLY A 192 -19.91 -17.50 3.15
C GLY A 192 -20.95 -16.40 3.39
N GLU A 193 -20.79 -15.54 4.42
CA GLU A 193 -21.63 -14.35 4.62
C GLU A 193 -21.32 -13.28 3.59
N LEU A 194 -20.04 -13.01 3.33
CA LEU A 194 -19.60 -12.06 2.31
C LEU A 194 -20.10 -12.43 0.91
N ALA A 195 -20.08 -13.72 0.55
CA ALA A 195 -20.54 -14.20 -0.75
C ALA A 195 -22.05 -13.97 -0.99
N LYS A 196 -22.84 -13.73 0.06
CA LYS A 196 -24.29 -13.40 -0.06
C LYS A 196 -24.53 -11.90 -0.32
N ASN A 197 -23.52 -11.06 -0.18
CA ASN A 197 -23.64 -9.60 -0.33
C ASN A 197 -22.66 -9.10 -1.41
N PRO A 198 -23.14 -8.71 -2.61
CA PRO A 198 -22.28 -8.26 -3.70
C PRO A 198 -21.39 -7.06 -3.34
N LYS A 199 -21.91 -6.09 -2.57
CA LYS A 199 -21.13 -4.93 -2.10
C LYS A 199 -20.02 -5.36 -1.14
N GLY A 200 -20.33 -6.25 -0.18
CA GLY A 200 -19.35 -6.83 0.73
C GLY A 200 -18.27 -7.65 0.00
N ALA A 201 -18.67 -8.48 -0.97
CA ALA A 201 -17.75 -9.24 -1.81
C ALA A 201 -16.80 -8.31 -2.60
N LEU A 202 -17.33 -7.23 -3.19
CA LEU A 202 -16.55 -6.22 -3.90
C LEU A 202 -15.52 -5.56 -2.99
N ILE A 203 -15.94 -5.05 -1.81
CA ILE A 203 -15.04 -4.41 -0.84
C ILE A 203 -13.93 -5.39 -0.44
N LYS A 204 -14.28 -6.65 -0.21
CA LYS A 204 -13.31 -7.68 0.18
C LYS A 204 -12.31 -8.02 -0.92
N CYS A 205 -12.74 -8.02 -2.18
CA CYS A 205 -11.84 -8.19 -3.32
C CYS A 205 -10.89 -6.98 -3.48
N LEU A 206 -11.37 -5.76 -3.28
CA LEU A 206 -10.54 -4.54 -3.26
C LEU A 206 -9.49 -4.58 -2.14
N ASP A 207 -9.91 -4.94 -0.92
CA ASP A 207 -9.02 -5.11 0.22
C ASP A 207 -7.92 -6.15 -0.08
N ARG A 208 -8.28 -7.31 -0.60
CA ARG A 208 -7.33 -8.35 -0.95
C ARG A 208 -6.35 -7.88 -2.03
N CYS A 209 -6.84 -7.23 -3.07
CA CYS A 209 -6.00 -6.69 -4.13
C CYS A 209 -4.94 -5.72 -3.56
N ASN A 210 -5.34 -4.79 -2.70
CA ASN A 210 -4.41 -3.87 -2.04
C ASN A 210 -3.43 -4.59 -1.11
N ASN A 211 -3.90 -5.54 -0.31
CA ASN A 211 -3.06 -6.30 0.62
C ASN A 211 -2.02 -7.15 -0.11
N ILE A 212 -2.37 -7.81 -1.22
CA ILE A 212 -1.42 -8.61 -2.02
C ILE A 212 -0.33 -7.72 -2.62
N THR A 213 -0.68 -6.55 -3.15
CA THR A 213 0.31 -5.63 -3.76
C THR A 213 1.32 -5.08 -2.75
N THR A 214 0.99 -5.07 -1.47
CA THR A 214 1.83 -4.52 -0.40
C THR A 214 2.41 -5.58 0.55
N MET A 215 2.08 -6.87 0.38
CA MET A 215 2.48 -7.91 1.34
C MET A 215 3.99 -8.16 1.43
N SER A 216 4.76 -7.80 0.39
CA SER A 216 6.23 -7.90 0.40
C SER A 216 6.90 -6.87 1.33
N TRP A 217 6.17 -5.86 1.81
CA TRP A 217 6.77 -4.78 2.59
C TRP A 217 7.11 -5.15 4.03
N GLY A 218 6.53 -6.22 4.56
CA GLY A 218 6.76 -6.56 5.96
C GLY A 218 6.10 -7.84 6.43
N LEU A 219 5.50 -8.63 5.55
CA LEU A 219 4.94 -9.91 5.96
C LEU A 219 6.02 -11.00 5.97
N SER A 220 5.99 -11.83 7.02
CA SER A 220 6.80 -13.05 7.05
C SER A 220 6.39 -14.02 5.94
N ARG A 221 7.31 -14.88 5.49
CA ARG A 221 6.99 -15.94 4.53
C ARG A 221 5.76 -16.74 4.92
N LYS A 222 5.64 -17.12 6.20
CA LYS A 222 4.47 -17.84 6.72
C LYS A 222 3.17 -17.07 6.52
N SER A 223 3.18 -15.74 6.76
CA SER A 223 2.00 -14.88 6.55
C SER A 223 1.65 -14.74 5.07
N ILE A 224 2.66 -14.67 4.20
CA ILE A 224 2.46 -14.61 2.75
C ILE A 224 1.82 -15.92 2.26
N PHE A 225 2.35 -17.09 2.65
CA PHE A 225 1.75 -18.40 2.30
C PHE A 225 0.30 -18.51 2.75
N ARG A 226 0.01 -18.09 4.00
CA ARG A 226 -1.37 -18.10 4.50
C ARG A 226 -2.29 -17.21 3.66
N MET A 227 -1.84 -16.00 3.32
CA MET A 227 -2.60 -15.08 2.47
C MET A 227 -2.86 -15.65 1.09
N ILE A 228 -1.86 -16.29 0.47
CA ILE A 228 -2.01 -16.97 -0.83
C ILE A 228 -3.07 -18.07 -0.72
N SER A 229 -2.92 -18.99 0.25
CA SER A 229 -3.85 -20.12 0.44
C SER A 229 -5.28 -19.67 0.72
N GLU A 230 -5.46 -18.65 1.55
CA GLU A 230 -6.76 -18.05 1.85
C GLU A 230 -7.38 -17.41 0.59
N THR A 231 -6.55 -16.74 -0.21
CA THR A 231 -7.01 -16.13 -1.47
C THR A 231 -7.46 -17.20 -2.47
N GLU A 232 -6.68 -18.25 -2.66
CA GLU A 232 -7.02 -19.34 -3.58
C GLU A 232 -8.28 -20.09 -3.18
N LYS A 233 -8.54 -20.23 -1.87
CA LYS A 233 -9.70 -20.95 -1.36
C LYS A 233 -10.99 -20.14 -1.51
N TYR A 234 -11.00 -18.86 -1.14
CA TYR A 234 -12.26 -18.12 -0.95
C TYR A 234 -12.54 -17.08 -2.05
N TYR A 235 -11.53 -16.50 -2.67
CA TYR A 235 -11.76 -15.38 -3.59
C TYR A 235 -12.33 -15.74 -4.96
N PRO A 236 -12.18 -16.97 -5.49
CA PRO A 236 -12.89 -17.35 -6.69
C PRO A 236 -14.41 -17.19 -6.59
N GLU A 237 -15.01 -17.54 -5.44
CA GLU A 237 -16.44 -17.38 -5.18
C GLU A 237 -16.81 -15.90 -5.07
N LEU A 238 -16.08 -15.10 -4.28
CA LEU A 238 -16.33 -13.66 -4.15
C LEU A 238 -16.23 -12.94 -5.51
N LEU A 239 -15.21 -13.25 -6.31
CA LEU A 239 -15.02 -12.69 -7.63
C LEU A 239 -16.15 -13.08 -8.58
N GLN A 240 -16.71 -14.29 -8.44
CA GLN A 240 -17.86 -14.72 -9.21
C GLN A 240 -19.11 -13.92 -8.84
N VAL A 241 -19.36 -13.69 -7.53
CA VAL A 241 -20.48 -12.84 -7.06
C VAL A 241 -20.35 -11.41 -7.60
N VAL A 242 -19.14 -10.81 -7.53
CA VAL A 242 -18.88 -9.47 -8.10
C VAL A 242 -19.12 -9.47 -9.62
N LYS A 243 -18.67 -10.50 -10.33
CA LYS A 243 -18.84 -10.65 -11.77
C LYS A 243 -20.31 -10.78 -12.20
N ASP A 244 -21.11 -11.50 -11.41
CA ASP A 244 -22.52 -11.75 -11.69
C ASP A 244 -23.42 -10.54 -11.36
N THR A 245 -22.85 -9.52 -10.69
CA THR A 245 -23.50 -8.25 -10.42
C THR A 245 -23.22 -7.29 -11.59
N PRO A 246 -24.23 -6.88 -12.39
CA PRO A 246 -24.02 -6.10 -13.61
C PRO A 246 -23.21 -4.81 -13.39
N GLU A 247 -23.45 -4.12 -12.30
CA GLU A 247 -22.79 -2.86 -11.93
C GLU A 247 -21.31 -3.05 -11.64
N TYR A 248 -20.87 -4.27 -11.25
CA TYR A 248 -19.51 -4.59 -10.83
C TYR A 248 -18.75 -5.48 -11.80
N ASN A 249 -19.34 -5.88 -12.90
CA ASN A 249 -18.75 -6.83 -13.85
C ASN A 249 -17.35 -6.39 -14.34
N ASN A 250 -17.20 -5.11 -14.69
CA ASN A 250 -15.89 -4.56 -15.11
C ASN A 250 -14.86 -4.57 -13.98
N ALA A 251 -15.30 -4.27 -12.75
CA ALA A 251 -14.43 -4.33 -11.57
C ALA A 251 -13.97 -5.76 -11.30
N ALA A 252 -14.86 -6.75 -11.42
CA ALA A 252 -14.52 -8.16 -11.24
C ALA A 252 -13.39 -8.62 -12.15
N TRP A 253 -13.42 -8.22 -13.43
CA TRP A 253 -12.36 -8.57 -14.38
C TRP A 253 -11.00 -7.99 -13.99
N LEU A 254 -10.96 -6.70 -13.66
CA LEU A 254 -9.71 -6.03 -13.24
C LEU A 254 -9.16 -6.61 -11.95
N LEU A 255 -10.01 -6.80 -10.93
CA LEU A 255 -9.60 -7.34 -9.63
C LEU A 255 -9.08 -8.77 -9.76
N LYS A 256 -9.77 -9.61 -10.56
CA LYS A 256 -9.32 -10.98 -10.85
C LYS A 256 -7.93 -10.97 -11.48
N TYR A 257 -7.74 -10.19 -12.55
CA TYR A 257 -6.46 -10.09 -13.24
C TYR A 257 -5.33 -9.64 -12.29
N GLN A 258 -5.57 -8.60 -11.48
CA GLN A 258 -4.57 -8.10 -10.54
C GLN A 258 -4.23 -9.12 -9.46
N ILE A 259 -5.24 -9.75 -8.85
CA ILE A 259 -5.04 -10.75 -7.80
C ILE A 259 -4.27 -11.95 -8.36
N GLU A 260 -4.71 -12.54 -9.47
CA GLU A 260 -4.08 -13.73 -10.05
C GLU A 260 -2.65 -13.45 -10.53
N SER A 261 -2.41 -12.31 -11.18
CA SER A 261 -1.07 -11.92 -11.63
C SER A 261 -0.09 -11.75 -10.47
N MET A 262 -0.52 -11.10 -9.39
CA MET A 262 0.32 -10.94 -8.20
C MET A 262 0.58 -12.26 -7.49
N LEU A 263 -0.42 -13.13 -7.37
CA LEU A 263 -0.25 -14.46 -6.81
C LEU A 263 0.76 -15.30 -7.61
N ASP A 264 0.68 -15.27 -8.95
CA ASP A 264 1.62 -15.98 -9.82
C ASP A 264 3.06 -15.50 -9.60
N ILE A 265 3.27 -14.17 -9.52
CA ILE A 265 4.58 -13.59 -9.21
C ILE A 265 5.11 -14.11 -7.87
N TYR A 266 4.33 -14.03 -6.80
CA TYR A 266 4.78 -14.46 -5.48
C TYR A 266 5.07 -15.97 -5.42
N LYS A 267 4.26 -16.80 -6.07
CA LYS A 267 4.49 -18.26 -6.15
C LYS A 267 5.79 -18.62 -6.86
N ARG A 268 6.18 -17.85 -7.89
CA ARG A 268 7.43 -18.05 -8.61
C ARG A 268 8.66 -17.59 -7.83
N LEU A 269 8.50 -16.59 -6.96
CA LEU A 269 9.60 -16.00 -6.18
C LEU A 269 9.83 -16.70 -4.83
N MET A 270 8.94 -17.55 -4.39
CA MET A 270 9.00 -18.26 -3.11
C MET A 270 9.50 -19.69 -3.25
#